data_df9cdb71fbc7751e5aabf488476739a4
#
_entry.id   df9cdb71fbc7751e5aabf488476739a4
#
_cell.length_a   1.000
_cell.length_b   1.000
_cell.length_c   1.000
_cell.angle_alpha   90.00
_cell.angle_beta   90.00
_cell.angle_gamma   90.00
#
_symmetry.space_group_name_H-M   'P 1'
#
loop_
_entity.id
_entity.type
_entity.pdbx_description
1 polymer ?
#
loop_
_entity_poly.entity_id
_entity_poly.type
_entity_poly.pdbx_seq_one_letter_code
_entity_poly.pdbx_strand_id
1 'polypeptide(L)'
;MITESDGSEKAVKEKVYFKHVNLYDIPKGIVPEQVYDMAEAMREDNLQEWKHVIMGEVGDPATMVFPNLKPVRREDVDFSEFGMGASAWRWFVGMDYGYRPDPTVGVVVGYNRIRKILWIVDETRGVGWSEDGIYMNIIEMLKRGSGVFAGAVSVSTLINSEIDNRIIDGLRAKGLNIYPVKKVSGSRDISYQFLVGGYGDVREIWIDSERCPGCWAEFIGAEFLRRDIGGKEIIIQEWPTVDDHGIDATRYAVLDLWMGRAVTGSKRSLL
;
A
#
# COMPACT_ATOMS: atom_id res chain seq x y z
N MET A 1 38.72 6.14 -9.98
CA MET A 1 39.42 7.10 -9.11
C MET A 1 40.40 7.89 -9.96
N ILE A 2 40.30 9.21 -9.93
CA ILE A 2 41.27 10.09 -10.64
C ILE A 2 42.08 10.73 -9.52
N THR A 3 43.39 10.44 -9.51
CA THR A 3 44.35 11.06 -8.58
C THR A 3 44.81 12.40 -9.19
N GLU A 4 44.64 13.48 -8.45
CA GLU A 4 45.30 14.77 -8.82
C GLU A 4 46.77 14.73 -8.38
N SER A 5 47.57 15.63 -8.98
CA SER A 5 49.03 15.68 -8.80
C SER A 5 49.52 15.98 -7.40
N ASP A 6 48.65 16.22 -6.44
CA ASP A 6 48.94 16.44 -5.03
C ASP A 6 48.71 15.17 -4.16
N GLY A 7 48.31 14.03 -4.75
CA GLY A 7 48.10 12.79 -4.05
C GLY A 7 46.81 12.71 -3.20
N SER A 8 45.90 13.68 -3.30
CA SER A 8 44.60 13.61 -2.64
C SER A 8 43.56 12.85 -3.48
N GLU A 9 42.92 11.85 -2.89
CA GLU A 9 41.78 11.17 -3.50
C GLU A 9 40.54 12.07 -3.40
N LYS A 10 40.09 12.63 -4.52
CA LYS A 10 38.77 13.25 -4.60
C LYS A 10 37.74 12.24 -5.06
N ALA A 11 36.70 12.06 -4.26
CA ALA A 11 35.53 11.32 -4.68
C ALA A 11 34.91 11.99 -5.92
N VAL A 12 34.90 11.28 -7.05
CA VAL A 12 34.18 11.70 -8.25
C VAL A 12 32.69 11.57 -7.92
N LYS A 13 31.98 12.70 -7.80
CA LYS A 13 30.53 12.68 -7.76
C LYS A 13 30.01 12.20 -9.10
N GLU A 14 29.48 11.01 -9.15
CA GLU A 14 28.74 10.52 -10.33
C GLU A 14 27.61 11.51 -10.62
N LYS A 15 27.59 12.03 -11.83
CA LYS A 15 26.46 12.83 -12.31
C LYS A 15 25.37 11.87 -12.75
N VAL A 16 24.32 11.79 -11.96
CA VAL A 16 23.10 11.05 -12.33
C VAL A 16 22.23 12.00 -13.16
N TYR A 17 21.87 11.58 -14.38
CA TYR A 17 20.96 12.30 -15.25
C TYR A 17 19.59 11.65 -15.17
N PHE A 18 18.60 12.42 -14.71
CA PHE A 18 17.20 12.00 -14.78
C PHE A 18 16.58 12.56 -16.06
N LYS A 19 15.94 11.69 -16.82
CA LYS A 19 15.10 12.09 -17.95
C LYS A 19 13.69 11.61 -17.65
N HIS A 20 12.78 12.57 -17.46
CA HIS A 20 11.36 12.30 -17.40
C HIS A 20 10.85 12.06 -18.83
N VAL A 21 10.08 10.99 -19.03
CA VAL A 21 9.46 10.65 -20.33
C VAL A 21 8.01 10.26 -20.02
N ASN A 22 7.07 10.92 -20.66
CA ASN A 22 5.65 10.61 -20.57
C ASN A 22 5.11 10.06 -21.90
N LEU A 23 3.83 9.67 -21.93
CA LEU A 23 3.21 9.10 -23.12
C LEU A 23 3.33 10.02 -24.35
N TYR A 24 3.23 11.35 -24.18
CA TYR A 24 3.22 12.31 -25.26
C TYR A 24 4.63 12.65 -25.81
N ASP A 25 5.68 12.24 -25.09
CA ASP A 25 7.07 12.34 -25.56
C ASP A 25 7.44 11.20 -26.51
N ILE A 26 6.60 10.17 -26.60
CA ILE A 26 6.81 9.01 -27.48
C ILE A 26 6.45 9.40 -28.91
N PRO A 27 7.31 9.14 -29.92
CA PRO A 27 7.00 9.44 -31.32
C PRO A 27 5.71 8.77 -31.78
N LYS A 28 4.89 9.52 -32.52
CA LYS A 28 3.63 9.00 -33.08
C LYS A 28 3.87 7.74 -33.91
N GLY A 29 3.01 6.76 -33.77
CA GLY A 29 3.07 5.48 -34.48
C GLY A 29 3.82 4.35 -33.75
N ILE A 30 4.47 4.65 -32.62
CA ILE A 30 5.09 3.62 -31.76
C ILE A 30 4.03 3.02 -30.83
N VAL A 31 3.14 3.86 -30.30
CA VAL A 31 2.05 3.47 -29.41
C VAL A 31 0.74 3.46 -30.19
N PRO A 32 -0.13 2.44 -30.05
CA PRO A 32 -1.43 2.42 -30.68
C PRO A 32 -2.29 3.64 -30.31
N GLU A 33 -3.08 4.15 -31.25
CA GLU A 33 -3.91 5.36 -31.06
C GLU A 33 -4.91 5.19 -29.90
N GLN A 34 -5.43 3.99 -29.72
CA GLN A 34 -6.32 3.65 -28.60
C GLN A 34 -5.72 3.94 -27.22
N VAL A 35 -4.39 3.91 -27.07
CA VAL A 35 -3.73 4.24 -25.79
C VAL A 35 -3.82 5.75 -25.52
N TYR A 36 -3.74 6.58 -26.55
CA TYR A 36 -3.95 8.02 -26.40
C TYR A 36 -5.42 8.34 -26.09
N ASP A 37 -6.37 7.66 -26.73
CA ASP A 37 -7.81 7.81 -26.45
C ASP A 37 -8.11 7.44 -24.99
N MET A 38 -7.54 6.34 -24.50
CA MET A 38 -7.66 5.93 -23.08
C MET A 38 -7.02 6.97 -22.14
N ALA A 39 -5.88 7.54 -22.52
CA ALA A 39 -5.22 8.56 -21.71
C ALA A 39 -6.05 9.85 -21.63
N GLU A 40 -6.68 10.28 -22.73
CA GLU A 40 -7.57 11.45 -22.70
C GLU A 40 -8.85 11.18 -21.92
N ALA A 41 -9.45 9.99 -22.05
CA ALA A 41 -10.59 9.60 -21.22
C ALA A 41 -10.24 9.60 -19.73
N MET A 42 -9.08 9.06 -19.36
CA MET A 42 -8.56 9.12 -17.98
C MET A 42 -8.38 10.56 -17.51
N ARG A 43 -7.89 11.45 -18.38
CA ARG A 43 -7.72 12.87 -18.07
C ARG A 43 -9.04 13.58 -17.73
N GLU A 44 -10.11 13.23 -18.46
CA GLU A 44 -11.45 13.79 -18.23
C GLU A 44 -12.07 13.24 -16.93
N ASP A 45 -11.89 11.94 -16.66
CA ASP A 45 -12.49 11.26 -15.51
C ASP A 45 -11.67 11.51 -14.22
N ASN A 46 -10.34 11.42 -14.29
CA ASN A 46 -9.45 11.54 -13.13
C ASN A 46 -8.12 12.21 -13.51
N LEU A 47 -8.10 13.53 -13.44
CA LEU A 47 -6.93 14.34 -13.78
C LEU A 47 -5.68 13.99 -12.95
N GLN A 48 -5.85 13.58 -11.68
CA GLN A 48 -4.72 13.25 -10.81
C GLN A 48 -4.09 11.93 -11.24
N GLU A 49 -4.89 10.91 -11.47
CA GLU A 49 -4.43 9.63 -12.00
C GLU A 49 -3.74 9.80 -13.35
N TRP A 50 -4.32 10.60 -14.25
CA TRP A 50 -3.70 10.94 -15.52
C TRP A 50 -2.31 11.59 -15.35
N LYS A 51 -2.16 12.53 -14.42
CA LYS A 51 -0.87 13.15 -14.10
C LYS A 51 0.17 12.13 -13.64
N HIS A 52 -0.22 11.19 -12.76
CA HIS A 52 0.68 10.16 -12.26
C HIS A 52 0.99 9.09 -13.30
N VAL A 53 -0.04 8.50 -13.91
CA VAL A 53 0.09 7.31 -14.78
C VAL A 53 0.60 7.69 -16.17
N ILE A 54 0.04 8.76 -16.75
CA ILE A 54 0.35 9.16 -18.13
C ILE A 54 1.48 10.16 -18.20
N MET A 55 1.47 11.17 -17.33
CA MET A 55 2.49 12.21 -17.30
C MET A 55 3.69 11.84 -16.45
N GLY A 56 3.58 10.81 -15.58
CA GLY A 56 4.65 10.40 -14.68
C GLY A 56 5.01 11.50 -13.66
N GLU A 57 4.09 12.43 -13.40
CA GLU A 57 4.29 13.47 -12.39
C GLU A 57 4.37 12.83 -11.01
N VAL A 58 5.38 13.17 -10.23
CA VAL A 58 5.42 12.84 -8.82
C VAL A 58 4.38 13.70 -8.12
N GLY A 59 3.51 13.10 -7.29
CA GLY A 59 2.52 13.85 -6.52
C GLY A 59 3.15 14.98 -5.72
N ASP A 60 2.40 16.06 -5.52
CA ASP A 60 2.86 17.17 -4.68
C ASP A 60 3.05 16.63 -3.25
N PRO A 61 4.26 16.70 -2.66
CA PRO A 61 4.51 16.23 -1.30
C PRO A 61 3.54 16.82 -0.27
N ALA A 62 2.96 17.99 -0.53
CA ALA A 62 2.01 18.64 0.35
C ALA A 62 0.63 17.95 0.36
N THR A 63 0.27 17.22 -0.71
CA THR A 63 -1.00 16.49 -0.82
C THR A 63 -0.87 14.99 -0.60
N MET A 64 0.34 14.45 -0.60
CA MET A 64 0.55 13.02 -0.37
C MET A 64 0.01 12.57 0.98
N VAL A 65 -0.85 11.54 0.97
CA VAL A 65 -1.35 10.91 2.20
C VAL A 65 -0.25 10.11 2.89
N PHE A 66 0.60 9.42 2.12
CA PHE A 66 1.66 8.54 2.62
C PHE A 66 3.07 9.02 2.25
N PRO A 67 3.60 10.08 2.91
CA PRO A 67 4.95 10.59 2.59
C PRO A 67 6.08 9.65 3.05
N ASN A 68 5.74 8.61 3.83
CA ASN A 68 6.67 7.61 4.36
C ASN A 68 6.75 6.33 3.52
N LEU A 69 6.27 6.37 2.28
CA LEU A 69 6.22 5.24 1.35
C LEU A 69 7.58 4.97 0.69
N LYS A 70 7.95 3.68 0.55
CA LYS A 70 9.16 3.23 -0.16
C LYS A 70 8.89 1.97 -0.98
N PRO A 71 9.34 1.92 -2.25
CA PRO A 71 9.37 0.67 -3.01
C PRO A 71 10.55 -0.18 -2.51
N VAL A 72 10.26 -1.36 -1.96
CA VAL A 72 11.31 -2.26 -1.41
C VAL A 72 11.00 -3.69 -1.81
N ARG A 73 11.83 -4.26 -2.68
CA ARG A 73 11.73 -5.67 -3.04
C ARG A 73 12.33 -6.54 -1.94
N ARG A 74 11.84 -7.76 -1.84
CA ARG A 74 12.31 -8.72 -0.82
C ARG A 74 13.82 -8.99 -0.92
N GLU A 75 14.33 -9.15 -2.13
CA GLU A 75 15.73 -9.43 -2.42
C GLU A 75 16.69 -8.29 -2.06
N ASP A 76 16.16 -7.06 -1.93
CA ASP A 76 16.94 -5.88 -1.56
C ASP A 76 17.05 -5.70 -0.04
N VAL A 77 16.37 -6.57 0.75
CA VAL A 77 16.36 -6.46 2.22
C VAL A 77 17.46 -7.32 2.83
N ASP A 78 18.40 -6.69 3.53
CA ASP A 78 19.37 -7.40 4.35
C ASP A 78 18.78 -7.78 5.72
N PHE A 79 18.36 -9.02 5.85
CA PHE A 79 17.80 -9.55 7.09
C PHE A 79 18.85 -9.84 8.17
N SER A 80 20.14 -9.70 7.89
CA SER A 80 21.22 -9.82 8.87
C SER A 80 21.44 -8.53 9.68
N GLU A 81 20.95 -7.39 9.17
CA GLU A 81 21.04 -6.13 9.89
C GLU A 81 20.33 -6.17 11.24
N PHE A 82 20.84 -5.34 12.18
CA PHE A 82 20.23 -5.22 13.49
C PHE A 82 18.74 -4.84 13.42
N GLY A 83 17.92 -5.65 14.06
CA GLY A 83 16.47 -5.45 14.09
C GLY A 83 15.73 -5.88 12.83
N MET A 84 16.39 -6.53 11.85
CA MET A 84 15.76 -7.03 10.63
C MET A 84 15.50 -8.53 10.64
N GLY A 85 16.08 -9.29 11.57
CA GLY A 85 15.88 -10.75 11.67
C GLY A 85 14.42 -11.17 11.83
N ALA A 86 14.11 -12.42 11.54
CA ALA A 86 12.74 -12.96 11.50
C ALA A 86 11.93 -12.70 12.78
N SER A 87 12.56 -12.75 13.97
CA SER A 87 11.88 -12.49 15.26
C SER A 87 11.45 -11.05 15.48
N ALA A 88 11.96 -10.10 14.68
CA ALA A 88 11.58 -8.69 14.75
C ALA A 88 10.24 -8.41 14.04
N TRP A 89 9.79 -9.34 13.20
CA TRP A 89 8.61 -9.22 12.37
C TRP A 89 7.41 -9.96 12.96
N ARG A 90 6.24 -9.34 12.83
CA ARG A 90 4.94 -10.00 12.97
C ARG A 90 4.23 -9.94 11.62
N TRP A 91 3.56 -11.01 11.27
CA TRP A 91 2.90 -11.17 9.98
C TRP A 91 1.39 -11.15 10.13
N PHE A 92 0.73 -10.52 9.18
CA PHE A 92 -0.70 -10.29 9.16
C PHE A 92 -1.25 -10.51 7.77
N VAL A 93 -2.53 -10.83 7.69
CA VAL A 93 -3.25 -10.94 6.41
C VAL A 93 -4.54 -10.15 6.53
N GLY A 94 -4.80 -9.33 5.54
CA GLY A 94 -6.03 -8.57 5.43
C GLY A 94 -6.70 -8.77 4.09
N MET A 95 -8.01 -8.57 4.06
CA MET A 95 -8.77 -8.63 2.83
C MET A 95 -9.84 -7.55 2.84
N ASP A 96 -9.92 -6.82 1.72
CA ASP A 96 -11.04 -5.95 1.38
C ASP A 96 -11.88 -6.64 0.31
N TYR A 97 -13.18 -6.74 0.55
CA TYR A 97 -14.07 -7.44 -0.38
C TYR A 97 -14.80 -6.45 -1.26
N GLY A 98 -14.57 -6.56 -2.57
CA GLY A 98 -15.38 -5.97 -3.61
C GLY A 98 -16.01 -7.03 -4.51
N TYR A 99 -17.04 -6.65 -5.25
CA TYR A 99 -17.65 -7.56 -6.21
C TYR A 99 -17.59 -7.00 -7.63
N ARG A 100 -18.38 -6.01 -7.96
CA ARG A 100 -18.38 -5.28 -9.23
C ARG A 100 -18.97 -3.89 -9.03
N PRO A 101 -18.31 -2.83 -9.47
CA PRO A 101 -17.03 -2.80 -10.21
C PRO A 101 -15.78 -3.00 -9.33
N ASP A 102 -15.93 -2.96 -8.00
CA ASP A 102 -14.83 -2.95 -7.05
C ASP A 102 -14.10 -4.30 -6.98
N PRO A 103 -12.77 -4.32 -6.91
CA PRO A 103 -12.01 -5.55 -6.76
C PRO A 103 -12.09 -6.12 -5.34
N THR A 104 -12.00 -7.43 -5.22
CA THR A 104 -11.57 -8.07 -3.98
C THR A 104 -10.05 -8.00 -3.91
N VAL A 105 -9.50 -7.53 -2.80
CA VAL A 105 -8.05 -7.41 -2.58
C VAL A 105 -7.66 -8.14 -1.31
N GLY A 106 -6.65 -8.99 -1.39
CA GLY A 106 -6.00 -9.61 -0.24
C GLY A 106 -4.53 -9.20 -0.18
N VAL A 107 -4.00 -8.98 1.03
CA VAL A 107 -2.59 -8.59 1.24
C VAL A 107 -1.93 -9.39 2.36
N VAL A 108 -0.63 -9.64 2.20
CA VAL A 108 0.26 -10.12 3.26
C VAL A 108 1.12 -8.96 3.73
N VAL A 109 1.09 -8.69 5.02
CA VAL A 109 1.75 -7.53 5.63
C VAL A 109 2.66 -7.98 6.77
N GLY A 110 3.92 -7.56 6.74
CA GLY A 110 4.86 -7.66 7.84
C GLY A 110 4.93 -6.36 8.64
N TYR A 111 4.99 -6.44 9.95
CA TYR A 111 5.29 -5.29 10.81
C TYR A 111 6.53 -5.55 11.64
N ASN A 112 7.57 -4.75 11.40
CA ASN A 112 8.80 -4.77 12.18
C ASN A 112 8.68 -3.81 13.37
N ARG A 113 8.63 -4.37 14.58
CA ARG A 113 8.45 -3.60 15.82
C ARG A 113 9.67 -2.77 16.22
N ILE A 114 10.87 -3.20 15.80
CA ILE A 114 12.13 -2.54 16.17
C ILE A 114 12.38 -1.33 15.27
N ARG A 115 12.28 -1.53 13.97
CA ARG A 115 12.54 -0.50 12.95
C ARG A 115 11.30 0.35 12.65
N LYS A 116 10.11 -0.07 13.11
CA LYS A 116 8.82 0.59 12.84
C LYS A 116 8.49 0.62 11.35
N ILE A 117 8.70 -0.51 10.68
CA ILE A 117 8.44 -0.69 9.25
C ILE A 117 7.18 -1.52 9.09
N LEU A 118 6.26 -1.03 8.26
CA LEU A 118 5.16 -1.81 7.72
C LEU A 118 5.55 -2.23 6.30
N TRP A 119 5.46 -3.52 5.97
CA TRP A 119 5.89 -4.03 4.65
C TRP A 119 4.81 -4.88 4.01
N ILE A 120 4.27 -4.42 2.87
CA ILE A 120 3.33 -5.17 2.04
C ILE A 120 4.17 -6.02 1.07
N VAL A 121 4.11 -7.34 1.23
CA VAL A 121 5.02 -8.28 0.55
C VAL A 121 4.35 -9.15 -0.51
N ASP A 122 3.03 -9.27 -0.47
CA ASP A 122 2.25 -10.01 -1.48
C ASP A 122 0.83 -9.49 -1.53
N GLU A 123 0.25 -9.46 -2.71
CA GLU A 123 -1.15 -9.13 -2.93
C GLU A 123 -1.84 -10.14 -3.85
N THR A 124 -3.14 -10.25 -3.71
CA THR A 124 -4.02 -10.83 -4.71
C THR A 124 -5.19 -9.89 -4.96
N ARG A 125 -5.59 -9.74 -6.23
CA ARG A 125 -6.59 -8.77 -6.63
C ARG A 125 -7.42 -9.29 -7.81
N GLY A 126 -8.73 -9.07 -7.78
CA GLY A 126 -9.59 -9.38 -8.92
C GLY A 126 -11.03 -8.95 -8.72
N VAL A 127 -11.72 -8.73 -9.84
CA VAL A 127 -13.09 -8.23 -9.90
C VAL A 127 -14.08 -9.37 -10.15
N GLY A 128 -15.18 -9.39 -9.39
CA GLY A 128 -16.29 -10.32 -9.61
C GLY A 128 -15.93 -11.79 -9.34
N TRP A 129 -14.99 -12.06 -8.47
CA TRP A 129 -14.66 -13.43 -8.07
C TRP A 129 -15.84 -14.12 -7.38
N SER A 130 -16.04 -15.39 -7.72
CA SER A 130 -16.89 -16.26 -6.92
C SER A 130 -16.20 -16.58 -5.58
N GLU A 131 -16.96 -17.14 -4.63
CA GLU A 131 -16.41 -17.60 -3.35
C GLU A 131 -15.24 -18.59 -3.53
N ASP A 132 -15.36 -19.52 -4.49
CA ASP A 132 -14.27 -20.44 -4.85
C ASP A 132 -13.07 -19.68 -5.42
N GLY A 133 -13.30 -18.68 -6.25
CA GLY A 133 -12.25 -17.81 -6.79
C GLY A 133 -11.52 -17.07 -5.69
N ILE A 134 -12.24 -16.48 -4.73
CA ILE A 134 -11.64 -15.83 -3.56
C ILE A 134 -10.79 -16.82 -2.78
N TYR A 135 -11.36 -17.99 -2.44
CA TYR A 135 -10.64 -19.04 -1.70
C TYR A 135 -9.32 -19.42 -2.37
N MET A 136 -9.36 -19.75 -3.67
CA MET A 136 -8.18 -20.20 -4.42
C MET A 136 -7.09 -19.12 -4.48
N ASN A 137 -7.47 -17.88 -4.78
CA ASN A 137 -6.50 -16.78 -4.88
C ASN A 137 -5.89 -16.42 -3.52
N ILE A 138 -6.66 -16.46 -2.43
CA ILE A 138 -6.13 -16.25 -1.08
C ILE A 138 -5.17 -17.39 -0.70
N ILE A 139 -5.51 -18.65 -0.96
CA ILE A 139 -4.60 -19.78 -0.68
C ILE A 139 -3.28 -19.65 -1.46
N GLU A 140 -3.33 -19.24 -2.73
CA GLU A 140 -2.12 -19.02 -3.53
C GLU A 140 -1.28 -17.88 -2.98
N MET A 141 -1.90 -16.76 -2.60
CA MET A 141 -1.20 -15.64 -1.95
C MET A 141 -0.53 -16.09 -0.64
N LEU A 142 -1.22 -16.83 0.21
CA LEU A 142 -0.65 -17.34 1.47
C LEU A 142 0.55 -18.28 1.21
N LYS A 143 0.50 -19.11 0.17
CA LYS A 143 1.63 -19.97 -0.23
C LYS A 143 2.83 -19.14 -0.67
N ARG A 144 2.63 -18.10 -1.49
CA ARG A 144 3.70 -17.20 -1.92
C ARG A 144 4.25 -16.40 -0.74
N GLY A 145 3.39 -15.82 0.08
CA GLY A 145 3.76 -15.03 1.25
C GLY A 145 4.53 -15.82 2.30
N SER A 146 4.25 -17.14 2.44
CA SER A 146 5.02 -18.02 3.34
C SER A 146 6.49 -18.16 2.97
N GLY A 147 6.84 -17.89 1.70
CA GLY A 147 8.21 -17.90 1.19
C GLY A 147 9.05 -16.68 1.59
N VAL A 148 8.45 -15.60 2.15
CA VAL A 148 9.22 -14.42 2.60
C VAL A 148 10.11 -14.78 3.79
N PHE A 149 9.49 -15.40 4.80
CA PHE A 149 10.17 -16.09 5.89
C PHE A 149 9.48 -17.44 6.09
N ALA A 150 10.26 -18.48 6.33
CA ALA A 150 9.67 -19.81 6.61
C ALA A 150 8.66 -19.71 7.76
N GLY A 151 7.39 -20.00 7.48
CA GLY A 151 6.31 -19.94 8.46
C GLY A 151 5.77 -18.52 8.78
N ALA A 152 6.11 -17.49 7.99
CA ALA A 152 5.56 -16.13 8.17
C ALA A 152 4.04 -16.13 8.14
N VAL A 153 3.45 -16.70 7.10
CA VAL A 153 2.00 -16.91 6.97
C VAL A 153 1.70 -18.34 6.49
N SER A 154 0.51 -18.81 6.78
CA SER A 154 0.02 -20.14 6.38
C SER A 154 -1.51 -20.09 6.20
N VAL A 155 -2.10 -21.17 5.76
CA VAL A 155 -3.56 -21.31 5.67
C VAL A 155 -4.29 -21.13 7.01
N SER A 156 -3.59 -21.33 8.13
CA SER A 156 -4.13 -21.09 9.48
C SER A 156 -3.93 -19.66 9.99
N THR A 157 -3.24 -18.81 9.23
CA THR A 157 -3.06 -17.39 9.59
C THR A 157 -4.42 -16.68 9.62
N LEU A 158 -4.64 -15.90 10.67
CA LEU A 158 -5.85 -15.10 10.81
C LEU A 158 -5.92 -14.06 9.70
N ILE A 159 -7.05 -14.02 8.99
CA ILE A 159 -7.37 -13.03 7.97
C ILE A 159 -8.45 -12.11 8.53
N ASN A 160 -8.15 -10.83 8.64
CA ASN A 160 -9.14 -9.81 8.96
C ASN A 160 -9.76 -9.28 7.67
N SER A 161 -11.08 -9.30 7.56
CA SER A 161 -11.76 -8.89 6.32
C SER A 161 -13.01 -8.06 6.58
N GLU A 162 -13.23 -7.07 5.73
CA GLU A 162 -14.54 -6.45 5.60
C GLU A 162 -15.35 -7.18 4.53
N ILE A 163 -16.21 -8.09 4.95
CA ILE A 163 -16.98 -8.93 4.03
C ILE A 163 -18.33 -9.31 4.66
N ASP A 164 -19.31 -9.60 3.82
CA ASP A 164 -20.60 -10.16 4.23
C ASP A 164 -20.38 -11.49 4.98
N ASN A 165 -21.04 -11.65 6.11
CA ASN A 165 -20.93 -12.84 6.97
C ASN A 165 -21.19 -14.14 6.22
N ARG A 166 -22.06 -14.15 5.21
CA ARG A 166 -22.36 -15.35 4.41
C ARG A 166 -21.13 -15.83 3.65
N ILE A 167 -20.36 -14.91 3.06
CA ILE A 167 -19.13 -15.27 2.34
C ILE A 167 -18.06 -15.70 3.33
N ILE A 168 -17.95 -15.03 4.47
CA ILE A 168 -17.04 -15.45 5.54
C ILE A 168 -17.33 -16.89 5.98
N ASP A 169 -18.59 -17.24 6.21
CA ASP A 169 -18.97 -18.59 6.63
C ASP A 169 -18.65 -19.63 5.56
N GLY A 170 -18.86 -19.31 4.28
CA GLY A 170 -18.46 -20.15 3.16
C GLY A 170 -16.95 -20.37 3.08
N LEU A 171 -16.16 -19.30 3.21
CA LEU A 171 -14.69 -19.38 3.20
C LEU A 171 -14.14 -20.14 4.43
N ARG A 172 -14.76 -19.98 5.59
CA ARG A 172 -14.43 -20.78 6.79
C ARG A 172 -14.72 -22.25 6.60
N ALA A 173 -15.86 -22.59 6.00
CA ALA A 173 -16.21 -23.98 5.68
C ALA A 173 -15.18 -24.64 4.75
N LYS A 174 -14.48 -23.85 3.92
CA LYS A 174 -13.37 -24.28 3.07
C LYS A 174 -12.02 -24.33 3.79
N GLY A 175 -11.96 -23.91 5.06
CA GLY A 175 -10.77 -24.00 5.91
C GLY A 175 -9.94 -22.71 6.06
N LEU A 176 -10.41 -21.56 5.56
CA LEU A 176 -9.77 -20.27 5.86
C LEU A 176 -10.07 -19.81 7.28
N ASN A 177 -9.05 -19.31 7.96
CA ASN A 177 -9.17 -18.69 9.28
C ASN A 177 -9.48 -17.18 9.12
N ILE A 178 -10.70 -16.85 8.67
CA ILE A 178 -11.12 -15.49 8.31
C ILE A 178 -12.20 -14.95 9.26
N TYR A 179 -12.08 -13.66 9.64
CA TYR A 179 -12.99 -13.00 10.57
C TYR A 179 -13.38 -11.60 10.09
N PRO A 180 -14.64 -11.18 10.38
CA PRO A 180 -15.11 -9.86 10.02
C PRO A 180 -14.43 -8.80 10.89
N VAL A 181 -14.00 -7.73 10.27
CA VAL A 181 -13.53 -6.53 10.95
C VAL A 181 -14.72 -5.83 11.62
N LYS A 182 -14.63 -5.57 12.92
CA LYS A 182 -15.61 -4.73 13.61
C LYS A 182 -15.23 -3.26 13.44
N LYS A 183 -15.97 -2.56 12.59
CA LYS A 183 -15.81 -1.11 12.45
C LYS A 183 -16.38 -0.42 13.70
N VAL A 184 -15.54 0.36 14.37
CA VAL A 184 -15.96 1.28 15.44
C VAL A 184 -15.91 2.71 14.92
N SER A 185 -16.71 3.61 15.52
CA SER A 185 -16.68 5.02 15.15
C SER A 185 -15.25 5.57 15.25
N GLY A 186 -14.79 6.30 14.24
CA GLY A 186 -13.44 6.85 14.16
C GLY A 186 -12.35 5.83 13.77
N SER A 187 -12.69 4.56 13.52
CA SER A 187 -11.70 3.53 13.16
C SER A 187 -10.93 3.87 11.87
N ARG A 188 -11.57 4.57 10.94
CA ARG A 188 -10.91 5.03 9.71
C ARG A 188 -9.79 6.01 10.04
N ASP A 189 -10.07 7.07 10.77
CA ASP A 189 -9.07 8.07 11.17
C ASP A 189 -7.92 7.45 11.95
N ILE A 190 -8.22 6.61 12.95
CA ILE A 190 -7.21 5.97 13.78
C ILE A 190 -6.28 5.10 12.95
N SER A 191 -6.83 4.32 12.01
CA SER A 191 -6.04 3.42 11.18
C SER A 191 -5.18 4.17 10.14
N TYR A 192 -5.70 5.22 9.53
CA TYR A 192 -4.89 6.08 8.65
C TYR A 192 -3.80 6.81 9.43
N GLN A 193 -4.13 7.39 10.60
CA GLN A 193 -3.14 8.01 11.49
C GLN A 193 -2.05 7.02 11.91
N PHE A 194 -2.39 5.75 12.11
CA PHE A 194 -1.40 4.69 12.36
C PHE A 194 -0.47 4.51 11.16
N LEU A 195 -1.01 4.39 9.93
CA LEU A 195 -0.23 4.18 8.71
C LEU A 195 0.69 5.36 8.39
N VAL A 196 0.21 6.59 8.52
CA VAL A 196 1.03 7.79 8.27
C VAL A 196 2.04 8.08 9.38
N GLY A 197 2.10 7.23 10.39
CA GLY A 197 3.06 7.37 11.50
C GLY A 197 2.68 8.42 12.53
N GLY A 198 1.44 8.91 12.54
CA GLY A 198 0.95 9.95 13.45
C GLY A 198 1.11 9.59 14.94
N TYR A 199 1.17 8.30 15.27
CA TYR A 199 1.41 7.81 16.63
C TYR A 199 2.87 7.34 16.87
N GLY A 200 3.77 7.52 15.89
CA GLY A 200 5.14 7.05 15.95
C GLY A 200 5.31 5.53 15.90
N ASP A 201 4.29 4.81 15.39
CA ASP A 201 4.30 3.34 15.27
C ASP A 201 4.82 2.86 13.93
N VAL A 202 4.53 3.60 12.85
CA VAL A 202 5.01 3.34 11.51
C VAL A 202 5.93 4.49 11.10
N ARG A 203 7.19 4.18 10.83
CA ARG A 203 8.17 5.14 10.29
C ARG A 203 8.17 5.12 8.78
N GLU A 204 8.07 3.92 8.23
CA GLU A 204 8.15 3.66 6.80
C GLU A 204 7.11 2.61 6.42
N ILE A 205 6.49 2.82 5.27
CA ILE A 205 5.69 1.80 4.60
C ILE A 205 6.51 1.31 3.41
N TRP A 206 6.86 0.04 3.44
CA TRP A 206 7.52 -0.63 2.34
C TRP A 206 6.49 -1.39 1.52
N ILE A 207 6.58 -1.29 0.21
CA ILE A 207 5.75 -2.09 -0.70
C ILE A 207 6.66 -2.75 -1.72
N ASP A 208 6.52 -4.05 -1.88
CA ASP A 208 7.12 -4.77 -2.99
C ASP A 208 6.31 -4.45 -4.26
N SER A 209 6.72 -3.41 -4.98
CA SER A 209 5.96 -2.88 -6.12
C SER A 209 5.86 -3.85 -7.31
N GLU A 210 6.73 -4.84 -7.40
CA GLU A 210 6.65 -5.88 -8.44
C GLU A 210 5.61 -6.94 -8.09
N ARG A 211 5.49 -7.29 -6.79
CA ARG A 211 4.54 -8.29 -6.30
C ARG A 211 3.19 -7.69 -5.90
N CYS A 212 3.17 -6.41 -5.56
CA CYS A 212 2.01 -5.67 -5.09
C CYS A 212 1.77 -4.40 -5.93
N PRO A 213 1.64 -4.52 -7.28
CA PRO A 213 1.52 -3.34 -8.15
C PRO A 213 0.24 -2.56 -7.89
N GLY A 214 -0.86 -3.22 -7.52
CA GLY A 214 -2.11 -2.55 -7.19
C GLY A 214 -2.03 -1.75 -5.90
N CYS A 215 -1.49 -2.34 -4.82
CA CYS A 215 -1.24 -1.61 -3.59
C CYS A 215 -0.27 -0.45 -3.82
N TRP A 216 0.80 -0.66 -4.59
CA TRP A 216 1.73 0.41 -4.90
C TRP A 216 1.04 1.59 -5.58
N ALA A 217 0.21 1.33 -6.61
CA ALA A 217 -0.52 2.38 -7.34
C ALA A 217 -1.48 3.15 -6.42
N GLU A 218 -2.25 2.45 -5.58
CA GLU A 218 -3.19 3.09 -4.65
C GLU A 218 -2.48 3.92 -3.57
N PHE A 219 -1.41 3.40 -2.97
CA PHE A 219 -0.68 4.13 -1.92
C PHE A 219 0.04 5.37 -2.46
N ILE A 220 0.66 5.30 -3.64
CA ILE A 220 1.34 6.44 -4.24
C ILE A 220 0.35 7.46 -4.81
N GLY A 221 -0.81 7.00 -5.30
CA GLY A 221 -1.89 7.85 -5.82
C GLY A 221 -2.79 8.46 -4.76
N ALA A 222 -2.65 8.04 -3.49
CA ALA A 222 -3.47 8.57 -2.41
C ALA A 222 -3.10 10.03 -2.08
N GLU A 223 -3.99 10.95 -2.39
CA GLU A 223 -3.81 12.39 -2.17
C GLU A 223 -4.96 13.01 -1.39
N PHE A 224 -4.64 14.03 -0.60
CA PHE A 224 -5.63 14.91 0.00
C PHE A 224 -6.25 15.83 -1.05
N LEU A 225 -7.54 16.09 -0.91
CA LEU A 225 -8.27 16.94 -1.84
C LEU A 225 -7.77 18.39 -1.81
N ARG A 226 -7.66 19.00 -2.99
CA ARG A 226 -7.46 20.44 -3.13
C ARG A 226 -8.79 21.13 -3.47
N ARG A 227 -9.07 22.23 -2.81
CA ARG A 227 -10.19 23.10 -3.16
C ARG A 227 -9.74 24.54 -3.25
N ASP A 228 -10.21 25.24 -4.29
CA ASP A 228 -10.13 26.69 -4.35
C ASP A 228 -11.29 27.28 -3.55
N ILE A 229 -10.96 28.05 -2.54
CA ILE A 229 -11.94 28.81 -1.74
C ILE A 229 -11.57 30.28 -1.81
N GLY A 230 -12.27 31.03 -2.66
CA GLY A 230 -12.07 32.48 -2.82
C GLY A 230 -10.71 32.85 -3.41
N GLY A 231 -10.19 32.07 -4.36
CA GLY A 231 -8.88 32.29 -5.00
C GLY A 231 -7.68 31.82 -4.18
N LYS A 232 -7.93 31.05 -3.11
CA LYS A 232 -6.90 30.37 -2.33
C LYS A 232 -7.07 28.87 -2.42
N GLU A 233 -6.00 28.20 -2.85
CA GLU A 233 -5.95 26.75 -2.81
C GLU A 233 -5.78 26.26 -1.36
N ILE A 234 -6.71 25.41 -0.90
CA ILE A 234 -6.72 24.84 0.45
C ILE A 234 -6.67 23.30 0.31
N ILE A 235 -5.77 22.68 1.05
CA ILE A 235 -5.68 21.21 1.15
C ILE A 235 -6.69 20.78 2.22
N ILE A 236 -7.64 19.92 1.83
CA ILE A 236 -8.59 19.30 2.75
C ILE A 236 -8.07 17.93 3.13
N GLN A 237 -7.68 17.77 4.39
CA GLN A 237 -7.15 16.51 4.93
C GLN A 237 -8.28 15.50 5.20
N GLU A 238 -8.95 15.07 4.13
CA GLU A 238 -9.90 13.97 4.19
C GLU A 238 -9.23 12.71 3.60
N TRP A 239 -9.40 11.58 4.29
CA TRP A 239 -8.83 10.31 3.83
C TRP A 239 -9.47 9.88 2.51
N PRO A 240 -8.69 9.32 1.57
CA PRO A 240 -9.20 8.83 0.28
C PRO A 240 -10.35 7.84 0.47
N THR A 241 -11.33 7.89 -0.43
CA THR A 241 -12.50 7.00 -0.44
C THR A 241 -12.72 6.33 -1.79
N VAL A 242 -11.78 6.54 -2.71
CA VAL A 242 -11.79 5.99 -4.07
C VAL A 242 -10.46 5.31 -4.28
N ASP A 243 -10.47 4.15 -4.94
CA ASP A 243 -9.28 3.34 -5.23
C ASP A 243 -8.41 3.10 -3.98
N ASP A 244 -9.06 2.71 -2.87
CA ASP A 244 -8.40 2.51 -1.57
C ASP A 244 -8.48 1.05 -1.07
N HIS A 245 -8.80 0.10 -1.95
CA HIS A 245 -9.03 -1.31 -1.60
C HIS A 245 -7.79 -2.01 -1.02
N GLY A 246 -6.59 -1.76 -1.58
CA GLY A 246 -5.32 -2.27 -1.04
C GLY A 246 -4.92 -1.57 0.25
N ILE A 247 -5.25 -0.28 0.37
CA ILE A 247 -5.07 0.50 1.60
C ILE A 247 -5.99 -0.07 2.68
N ASP A 248 -7.27 -0.32 2.37
CA ASP A 248 -8.24 -0.87 3.31
C ASP A 248 -7.89 -2.31 3.71
N ALA A 249 -7.50 -3.17 2.76
CA ALA A 249 -6.99 -4.51 3.06
C ALA A 249 -5.77 -4.45 4.00
N THR A 250 -4.84 -3.50 3.78
CA THR A 250 -3.68 -3.28 4.67
C THR A 250 -4.11 -2.83 6.06
N ARG A 251 -5.05 -1.89 6.18
CA ARG A 251 -5.60 -1.42 7.47
C ARG A 251 -6.26 -2.56 8.24
N TYR A 252 -6.99 -3.44 7.56
CA TYR A 252 -7.61 -4.62 8.17
C TYR A 252 -6.57 -5.67 8.57
N ALA A 253 -5.52 -5.89 7.76
CA ALA A 253 -4.43 -6.79 8.13
C ALA A 253 -3.87 -6.45 9.52
N VAL A 254 -3.56 -5.18 9.75
CA VAL A 254 -2.91 -4.71 10.99
C VAL A 254 -3.88 -4.20 12.05
N LEU A 255 -5.14 -4.65 11.99
CA LEU A 255 -6.23 -4.25 12.90
C LEU A 255 -5.81 -4.24 14.37
N ASP A 256 -5.16 -5.31 14.83
CA ASP A 256 -4.76 -5.47 16.23
C ASP A 256 -3.73 -4.42 16.69
N LEU A 257 -2.94 -3.88 15.76
CA LEU A 257 -1.90 -2.90 16.09
C LEU A 257 -2.50 -1.52 16.40
N TRP A 258 -3.51 -1.10 15.62
CA TRP A 258 -4.11 0.23 15.80
C TRP A 258 -5.36 0.19 16.70
N MET A 259 -6.13 -0.92 16.76
CA MET A 259 -7.27 -1.03 17.65
C MET A 259 -6.89 -0.95 19.13
N GLY A 260 -5.75 -1.52 19.52
CA GLY A 260 -5.22 -1.37 20.89
C GLY A 260 -5.05 0.09 21.32
N ARG A 261 -4.86 1.01 20.36
CA ARG A 261 -4.75 2.44 20.63
C ARG A 261 -6.09 3.17 20.71
N ALA A 262 -7.10 2.73 19.99
CA ALA A 262 -8.45 3.26 20.11
C ALA A 262 -8.98 3.15 21.56
N VAL A 263 -8.66 2.04 22.23
CA VAL A 263 -9.05 1.79 23.63
C VAL A 263 -8.23 2.64 24.61
N THR A 264 -6.95 2.89 24.34
CA THR A 264 -6.07 3.68 25.24
C THR A 264 -6.18 5.19 25.03
N GLY A 265 -6.48 5.65 23.81
CA GLY A 265 -6.67 7.07 23.49
C GLY A 265 -7.91 7.67 24.15
N SER A 266 -8.99 6.91 24.27
CA SER A 266 -10.22 7.33 24.96
C SER A 266 -10.03 7.61 26.48
N LYS A 267 -8.95 7.10 27.09
CA LYS A 267 -8.64 7.33 28.53
C LYS A 267 -7.72 8.53 28.77
N ARG A 268 -7.10 9.12 27.74
CA ARG A 268 -6.19 10.27 27.92
C ARG A 268 -6.84 11.65 27.73
N SER A 269 -8.08 11.72 27.27
CA SER A 269 -8.81 12.99 27.15
C SER A 269 -9.68 13.32 28.36
N LEU A 270 -9.54 12.58 29.47
CA LEU A 270 -10.31 12.80 30.72
C LEU A 270 -9.42 12.94 31.97
N LEU A 271 -8.20 13.52 31.82
CA LEU A 271 -7.41 14.00 32.94
C LEU A 271 -6.88 15.39 32.65
#